data_1012c0e96ce1f1bba1543ef5994fc6d8
#
_entry.id   1012c0e96ce1f1bba1543ef5994fc6d8
#
_cell.length_a   1.000
_cell.length_b   1.000
_cell.length_c   1.000
_cell.angle_alpha   90.00
_cell.angle_beta   90.00
_cell.angle_gamma   90.00
#
_symmetry.space_group_name_H-M   'P 1'
#
loop_
_entity.id
_entity.type
_entity.pdbx_description
1 polymer ?
#
loop_
_entity_poly.entity_id
_entity_poly.type
_entity_poly.pdbx_seq_one_letter_code
_entity_poly.pdbx_strand_id
1 'polypeptide(L)'
;IQRLVGSEMCIRDRIKTKQNGRGFLLDSRVPPGPIDQKWVTHKNNIRLVSPSNKREIDIIVVGTGLAGGSAAATLAELGYNVKAFCFQDSPRRAHSIAAQGGINAAKNYQGDGDSVYRLFYDTVKGGDYRSREANVYRLAEVSANIIDQCVAQGVPFARDYGGLLDNRSFGGVLVSRTFYAKGQTGQQLLLGAYSAMNRQIGRGKIKMYNRHEMMDLVIVDGKARGIITRNLINGKIERHAAHAVVIAVSYTHLTLPT
;
A
#
# COMPACT_ATOMS: atom_id res chain seq x y z
N ILE A 1 -3.45 18.10 -16.24
CA ILE A 1 -3.99 17.09 -15.31
C ILE A 1 -3.78 15.67 -15.85
N GLN A 2 -4.05 15.41 -17.12
CA GLN A 2 -3.69 14.12 -17.74
C GLN A 2 -2.20 13.76 -17.62
N ARG A 3 -1.33 14.77 -17.53
CA ARG A 3 0.13 14.58 -17.37
C ARG A 3 0.56 14.23 -15.94
N LEU A 4 -0.29 14.41 -14.93
CA LEU A 4 -0.01 14.01 -13.54
C LEU A 4 -0.38 12.56 -13.26
N VAL A 5 -1.09 11.93 -14.20
CA VAL A 5 -1.55 10.56 -14.10
C VAL A 5 -0.54 9.64 -14.78
N GLY A 6 0.04 8.73 -14.06
CA GLY A 6 1.04 7.78 -14.54
C GLY A 6 2.47 8.29 -14.38
N SER A 7 3.19 8.51 -15.46
CA SER A 7 4.63 8.73 -15.45
C SER A 7 5.10 9.97 -14.71
N GLU A 8 4.38 11.08 -14.77
CA GLU A 8 4.88 12.33 -14.20
C GLU A 8 4.77 12.40 -12.67
N MET A 9 3.76 11.75 -12.08
CA MET A 9 3.71 11.60 -10.62
C MET A 9 4.81 10.69 -10.07
N CYS A 10 5.25 9.73 -10.88
CA CYS A 10 6.33 8.83 -10.51
C CYS A 10 7.73 9.42 -10.80
N ILE A 11 7.84 10.31 -11.79
CA ILE A 11 9.11 10.87 -12.26
C ILE A 11 9.44 12.23 -11.62
N ARG A 12 8.42 13.05 -11.36
CA ARG A 12 8.64 14.36 -10.73
C ARG A 12 8.78 14.23 -9.22
N ASP A 13 10.00 14.33 -8.78
CA ASP A 13 10.35 14.35 -7.36
C ASP A 13 9.82 15.58 -6.61
N ARG A 14 9.20 16.55 -7.31
CA ARG A 14 8.84 17.85 -6.74
C ARG A 14 7.51 18.36 -7.25
N ILE A 15 6.49 18.33 -6.43
CA ILE A 15 5.25 19.06 -6.67
C ILE A 15 5.31 20.38 -5.93
N LYS A 16 5.32 21.49 -6.67
CA LYS A 16 5.23 22.83 -6.08
C LYS A 16 3.75 23.19 -5.94
N THR A 17 3.25 23.21 -4.73
CA THR A 17 1.93 23.80 -4.44
C THR A 17 2.13 25.21 -3.87
N LYS A 18 1.43 26.19 -4.45
CA LYS A 18 1.37 27.55 -3.90
C LYS A 18 0.16 27.64 -2.98
N GLN A 19 0.41 27.78 -1.70
CA GLN A 19 -0.61 28.22 -0.74
C GLN A 19 -0.12 29.50 -0.06
N ASN A 20 -0.86 30.57 -0.19
CA ASN A 20 -0.55 31.91 0.39
C ASN A 20 0.83 32.47 0.05
N GLY A 21 1.27 32.34 -1.20
CA GLY A 21 2.53 32.92 -1.68
C GLY A 21 3.81 32.16 -1.25
N ARG A 22 3.73 31.18 -0.39
CA ARG A 22 4.84 30.28 -0.03
C ARG A 22 4.68 28.96 -0.75
N GLY A 23 5.63 28.64 -1.62
CA GLY A 23 5.65 27.32 -2.29
C GLY A 23 6.02 26.21 -1.30
N PHE A 24 5.15 25.25 -1.11
CA PHE A 24 5.51 23.99 -0.44
C PHE A 24 6.09 23.03 -1.47
N LEU A 25 7.25 22.49 -1.17
CA LEU A 25 7.85 21.42 -1.94
C LEU A 25 7.41 20.10 -1.33
N LEU A 26 6.45 19.41 -1.98
CA LEU A 26 6.14 18.03 -1.65
C LEU A 26 7.14 17.14 -2.38
N ASP A 27 8.12 16.67 -1.65
CA ASP A 27 9.15 15.77 -2.16
C ASP A 27 8.99 14.40 -1.52
N SER A 28 8.85 13.35 -2.33
CA SER A 28 8.93 12.02 -1.79
C SER A 28 10.39 11.65 -1.58
N ARG A 29 10.75 11.50 -0.33
CA ARG A 29 12.11 11.21 0.08
C ARG A 29 12.51 9.81 -0.34
N VAL A 30 13.41 9.74 -1.32
CA VAL A 30 14.09 8.50 -1.70
C VAL A 30 15.44 8.50 -1.01
N PRO A 31 15.82 7.41 -0.30
CA PRO A 31 17.13 7.32 0.33
C PRO A 31 18.26 7.45 -0.70
N PRO A 32 19.38 8.09 -0.38
CA PRO A 32 20.56 8.17 -1.26
C PRO A 32 21.29 6.83 -1.32
N GLY A 33 22.16 6.67 -2.33
CA GLY A 33 23.04 5.52 -2.48
C GLY A 33 22.65 4.57 -3.62
N PRO A 34 23.39 3.47 -3.82
CA PRO A 34 23.10 2.42 -4.80
C PRO A 34 21.74 1.80 -4.60
N ILE A 35 21.07 1.36 -5.67
CA ILE A 35 19.68 0.91 -5.64
C ILE A 35 19.46 -0.29 -4.73
N ASP A 36 20.40 -1.21 -4.70
CA ASP A 36 20.39 -2.43 -3.90
C ASP A 36 20.63 -2.19 -2.39
N GLN A 37 21.20 -1.04 -2.03
CA GLN A 37 21.56 -0.69 -0.66
C GLN A 37 20.72 0.42 -0.05
N LYS A 38 20.00 1.20 -0.87
CA LYS A 38 19.22 2.37 -0.42
C LYS A 38 18.34 2.08 0.78
N TRP A 39 17.52 1.05 0.66
CA TRP A 39 16.52 0.73 1.67
C TRP A 39 17.08 0.04 2.90
N VAL A 40 18.15 -0.76 2.73
CA VAL A 40 18.87 -1.37 3.87
C VAL A 40 19.54 -0.28 4.70
N THR A 41 20.25 0.64 4.05
CA THR A 41 20.88 1.79 4.72
C THR A 41 19.84 2.66 5.41
N HIS A 42 18.74 2.96 4.72
CA HIS A 42 17.64 3.74 5.31
C HIS A 42 17.03 3.06 6.55
N LYS A 43 16.76 1.76 6.47
CA LYS A 43 16.24 0.97 7.59
C LYS A 43 17.18 1.00 8.80
N ASN A 44 18.47 0.90 8.58
CA ASN A 44 19.47 0.92 9.65
C ASN A 44 19.61 2.29 10.31
N ASN A 45 19.32 3.36 9.58
CA ASN A 45 19.39 4.75 10.04
C ASN A 45 18.08 5.29 10.61
N ILE A 46 16.95 4.57 10.48
CA ILE A 46 15.67 5.00 11.03
C ILE A 46 15.68 4.88 12.56
N ARG A 47 15.27 5.98 13.19
CA ARG A 47 15.02 5.98 14.63
C ARG A 47 13.74 5.20 14.92
N LEU A 48 13.86 4.10 15.65
CA LEU A 48 12.72 3.28 16.02
C LEU A 48 11.89 3.94 17.13
N VAL A 49 10.58 3.81 17.04
CA VAL A 49 9.66 4.21 18.09
C VAL A 49 9.59 3.11 19.15
N SER A 50 9.79 3.46 20.43
CA SER A 50 9.68 2.47 21.50
C SER A 50 8.27 1.88 21.60
N PRO A 51 8.12 0.62 22.03
CA PRO A 51 6.81 -0.01 22.16
C PRO A 51 5.83 0.74 23.07
N SER A 52 6.34 1.39 24.13
CA SER A 52 5.52 2.22 25.02
C SER A 52 4.92 3.43 24.30
N ASN A 53 5.72 4.13 23.51
CA ASN A 53 5.28 5.33 22.81
C ASN A 53 4.35 5.03 21.62
N LYS A 54 4.41 3.81 21.05
CA LYS A 54 3.52 3.43 19.95
C LYS A 54 2.04 3.54 20.33
N ARG A 55 1.68 3.27 21.57
CA ARG A 55 0.30 3.33 22.07
C ARG A 55 -0.29 4.74 22.10
N GLU A 56 0.56 5.77 22.08
CA GLU A 56 0.17 7.17 22.08
C GLU A 56 0.09 7.76 20.66
N ILE A 57 0.52 6.99 19.65
CA ILE A 57 0.58 7.45 18.27
C ILE A 57 -0.68 7.01 17.52
N ASP A 58 -1.44 8.01 17.07
CA ASP A 58 -2.58 7.84 16.18
C ASP A 58 -2.13 7.92 14.72
N ILE A 59 -2.57 6.96 13.93
CA ILE A 59 -2.31 6.92 12.48
C ILE A 59 -3.65 6.85 11.73
N ILE A 60 -3.80 7.71 10.74
CA ILE A 60 -4.94 7.65 9.82
C ILE A 60 -4.53 6.84 8.58
N VAL A 61 -5.40 5.91 8.18
CA VAL A 61 -5.29 5.18 6.91
C VAL A 61 -6.53 5.50 6.07
N VAL A 62 -6.32 6.13 4.94
CA VAL A 62 -7.37 6.47 3.96
C VAL A 62 -7.37 5.44 2.84
N GLY A 63 -8.50 4.78 2.66
CA GLY A 63 -8.65 3.66 1.73
C GLY A 63 -8.44 2.33 2.44
N THR A 64 -9.36 1.39 2.23
CA THR A 64 -9.38 0.08 2.89
C THR A 64 -9.43 -1.06 1.89
N GLY A 65 -8.86 -0.84 0.71
CA GLY A 65 -8.54 -1.89 -0.23
C GLY A 65 -7.41 -2.79 0.29
N LEU A 66 -6.84 -3.61 -0.56
CA LEU A 66 -5.77 -4.54 -0.17
C LEU A 66 -4.60 -3.82 0.52
N ALA A 67 -4.12 -2.72 -0.05
CA ALA A 67 -3.00 -1.95 0.50
C ALA A 67 -3.35 -1.30 1.85
N GLY A 68 -4.48 -0.57 1.92
CA GLY A 68 -4.86 0.13 3.15
C GLY A 68 -5.31 -0.81 4.27
N GLY A 69 -6.04 -1.87 3.93
CA GLY A 69 -6.44 -2.90 4.90
C GLY A 69 -5.24 -3.62 5.51
N SER A 70 -4.27 -4.01 4.69
CA SER A 70 -3.01 -4.62 5.16
C SER A 70 -2.18 -3.64 5.99
N ALA A 71 -2.06 -2.37 5.55
CA ALA A 71 -1.34 -1.35 6.31
C ALA A 71 -1.99 -1.09 7.67
N ALA A 72 -3.32 -0.95 7.72
CA ALA A 72 -4.05 -0.73 8.95
C ALA A 72 -3.89 -1.90 9.93
N ALA A 73 -4.01 -3.15 9.44
CA ALA A 73 -3.81 -4.34 10.25
C ALA A 73 -2.40 -4.40 10.82
N THR A 74 -1.39 -4.22 9.99
CA THR A 74 0.03 -4.29 10.39
C THR A 74 0.38 -3.18 11.39
N LEU A 75 -0.06 -1.94 11.17
CA LEU A 75 0.17 -0.84 12.09
C LEU A 75 -0.46 -1.09 13.47
N ALA A 76 -1.69 -1.63 13.49
CA ALA A 76 -2.36 -1.99 14.73
C ALA A 76 -1.66 -3.16 15.45
N GLU A 77 -1.17 -4.16 14.73
CA GLU A 77 -0.36 -5.26 15.27
C GLU A 77 0.95 -4.78 15.87
N LEU A 78 1.56 -3.76 15.27
CA LEU A 78 2.76 -3.10 15.81
C LEU A 78 2.50 -2.24 17.05
N GLY A 79 1.23 -2.05 17.45
CA GLY A 79 0.84 -1.36 18.68
C GLY A 79 0.35 0.08 18.50
N TYR A 80 0.23 0.58 17.28
CA TYR A 80 -0.33 1.91 17.01
C TYR A 80 -1.86 1.93 17.11
N ASN A 81 -2.43 3.12 17.37
CA ASN A 81 -3.86 3.34 17.24
C ASN A 81 -4.17 3.77 15.80
N VAL A 82 -5.13 3.11 15.17
CA VAL A 82 -5.42 3.34 13.76
C VAL A 82 -6.86 3.82 13.56
N LYS A 83 -7.03 4.85 12.74
CA LYS A 83 -8.31 5.32 12.22
C LYS A 83 -8.35 5.00 10.74
N ALA A 84 -9.20 4.05 10.32
CA ALA A 84 -9.30 3.59 8.94
C ALA A 84 -10.57 4.17 8.28
N PHE A 85 -10.40 4.80 7.12
CA PHE A 85 -11.47 5.49 6.39
C PHE A 85 -11.80 4.78 5.09
N CYS A 86 -13.08 4.48 4.88
CA CYS A 86 -13.60 3.80 3.71
C CYS A 86 -14.70 4.65 3.04
N PHE A 87 -14.54 4.91 1.75
CA PHE A 87 -15.57 5.57 0.95
C PHE A 87 -16.82 4.71 0.83
N GLN A 88 -16.64 3.40 0.65
CA GLN A 88 -17.71 2.44 0.52
C GLN A 88 -18.36 2.11 1.89
N ASP A 89 -19.48 1.41 1.84
CA ASP A 89 -20.16 0.87 3.03
C ASP A 89 -19.38 -0.28 3.70
N SER A 90 -18.50 -0.93 2.94
CA SER A 90 -17.65 -2.00 3.43
C SER A 90 -16.27 -2.02 2.74
N PRO A 91 -15.19 -2.27 3.49
CA PRO A 91 -13.84 -2.48 2.92
C PRO A 91 -13.79 -3.57 1.84
N ARG A 92 -14.66 -4.57 1.92
CA ARG A 92 -14.74 -5.68 0.95
C ARG A 92 -15.20 -5.27 -0.44
N ARG A 93 -15.69 -4.04 -0.62
CA ARG A 93 -16.10 -3.48 -1.91
C ARG A 93 -14.97 -2.75 -2.64
N ALA A 94 -13.74 -2.83 -2.13
CA ALA A 94 -12.60 -2.21 -2.80
C ALA A 94 -12.33 -2.87 -4.15
N HIS A 95 -11.82 -2.09 -5.11
CA HIS A 95 -11.54 -2.55 -6.47
C HIS A 95 -10.57 -3.74 -6.54
N SER A 96 -9.76 -3.95 -5.51
CA SER A 96 -8.86 -5.11 -5.38
C SER A 96 -9.57 -6.45 -5.58
N ILE A 97 -10.88 -6.54 -5.31
CA ILE A 97 -11.70 -7.74 -5.51
C ILE A 97 -11.74 -8.18 -6.98
N ALA A 98 -11.58 -7.25 -7.91
CA ALA A 98 -11.67 -7.54 -9.36
C ALA A 98 -10.40 -8.15 -9.95
N ALA A 99 -9.27 -8.16 -9.24
CA ALA A 99 -8.02 -8.72 -9.71
C ALA A 99 -8.08 -10.26 -9.68
N GLN A 100 -7.79 -10.93 -10.81
CA GLN A 100 -7.99 -12.37 -10.97
C GLN A 100 -6.69 -13.14 -11.25
N GLY A 101 -5.75 -12.53 -11.97
CA GLY A 101 -4.59 -13.22 -12.56
C GLY A 101 -3.62 -13.83 -11.56
N GLY A 102 -3.23 -13.09 -10.57
CA GLY A 102 -2.24 -13.49 -9.58
C GLY A 102 -1.41 -12.32 -9.07
N ILE A 103 -0.47 -12.63 -8.20
CA ILE A 103 0.49 -11.68 -7.63
C ILE A 103 1.91 -12.19 -7.86
N ASN A 104 2.79 -11.33 -8.34
CA ASN A 104 4.18 -11.67 -8.63
C ASN A 104 5.08 -11.50 -7.41
N ALA A 105 5.95 -12.48 -7.18
CA ALA A 105 6.97 -12.40 -6.13
C ALA A 105 8.24 -13.17 -6.53
N ALA A 106 9.40 -12.61 -6.20
CA ALA A 106 10.69 -13.17 -6.54
C ALA A 106 11.13 -14.29 -5.54
N LYS A 107 10.34 -15.38 -5.50
CA LYS A 107 10.65 -16.53 -4.63
C LYS A 107 11.56 -17.58 -5.27
N ASN A 108 11.65 -17.58 -6.60
CA ASN A 108 12.47 -18.52 -7.39
C ASN A 108 12.31 -20.00 -6.99
N TYR A 109 11.09 -20.43 -6.74
CA TYR A 109 10.83 -21.81 -6.29
C TYR A 109 11.21 -22.88 -7.31
N GLN A 110 11.09 -22.57 -8.59
CA GLN A 110 11.40 -23.51 -9.67
C GLN A 110 12.86 -23.45 -10.12
N GLY A 111 13.66 -22.54 -9.57
CA GLY A 111 15.07 -22.40 -9.95
C GLY A 111 15.28 -21.95 -11.40
N ASP A 112 14.28 -21.28 -12.00
CA ASP A 112 14.28 -20.80 -13.40
C ASP A 112 15.01 -19.46 -13.59
N GLY A 113 15.83 -19.07 -12.62
CA GLY A 113 16.67 -17.87 -12.68
C GLY A 113 15.92 -16.59 -12.32
N ASP A 114 14.83 -16.67 -11.58
CA ASP A 114 14.16 -15.49 -11.02
C ASP A 114 14.96 -14.87 -9.89
N SER A 115 14.86 -13.56 -9.75
CA SER A 115 15.55 -12.80 -8.71
C SER A 115 14.82 -11.48 -8.43
N VAL A 116 15.16 -10.85 -7.30
CA VAL A 116 14.69 -9.50 -6.95
C VAL A 116 15.01 -8.50 -8.06
N TYR A 117 16.25 -8.55 -8.60
CA TYR A 117 16.67 -7.66 -9.67
C TYR A 117 15.89 -7.90 -10.98
N ARG A 118 15.62 -9.17 -11.31
CA ARG A 118 14.84 -9.52 -12.51
C ARG A 118 13.38 -9.05 -12.37
N LEU A 119 12.74 -9.26 -11.23
CA LEU A 119 11.40 -8.75 -10.97
C LEU A 119 11.37 -7.22 -11.03
N PHE A 120 12.36 -6.54 -10.48
CA PHE A 120 12.52 -5.10 -10.56
C PHE A 120 12.63 -4.63 -12.01
N TYR A 121 13.55 -5.22 -12.79
CA TYR A 121 13.78 -4.86 -14.19
C TYR A 121 12.52 -5.06 -15.04
N ASP A 122 11.88 -6.22 -14.94
CA ASP A 122 10.67 -6.54 -15.69
C ASP A 122 9.52 -5.58 -15.36
N THR A 123 9.40 -5.17 -14.09
CA THR A 123 8.37 -4.23 -13.64
C THR A 123 8.64 -2.82 -14.18
N VAL A 124 9.86 -2.34 -14.13
CA VAL A 124 10.25 -1.03 -14.68
C VAL A 124 10.08 -1.00 -16.20
N LYS A 125 10.53 -2.06 -16.90
CA LYS A 125 10.38 -2.19 -18.34
C LYS A 125 8.91 -2.28 -18.76
N GLY A 126 8.11 -3.10 -18.08
CA GLY A 126 6.67 -3.22 -18.34
C GLY A 126 5.88 -1.94 -18.07
N GLY A 127 6.40 -1.04 -17.25
CA GLY A 127 5.88 0.30 -17.00
C GLY A 127 6.49 1.39 -17.91
N ASP A 128 7.08 1.02 -19.06
CA ASP A 128 7.72 1.94 -20.01
C ASP A 128 8.78 2.85 -19.36
N TYR A 129 9.50 2.35 -18.36
CA TYR A 129 10.53 3.10 -17.61
C TYR A 129 10.00 4.39 -16.94
N ARG A 130 8.72 4.42 -16.61
CA ARG A 130 8.06 5.59 -15.99
C ARG A 130 7.93 5.49 -14.48
N SER A 131 8.29 4.34 -13.92
CA SER A 131 8.19 4.08 -12.48
C SER A 131 9.36 4.69 -11.72
N ARG A 132 9.14 5.01 -10.45
CA ARG A 132 10.21 5.37 -9.54
C ARG A 132 11.00 4.11 -9.16
N GLU A 133 12.20 3.96 -9.70
CA GLU A 133 13.01 2.74 -9.58
C GLU A 133 13.23 2.30 -8.13
N ALA A 134 13.56 3.22 -7.24
CA ALA A 134 13.80 2.88 -5.83
C ALA A 134 12.57 2.24 -5.17
N ASN A 135 11.36 2.71 -5.48
CA ASN A 135 10.13 2.14 -4.92
C ASN A 135 9.84 0.76 -5.51
N VAL A 136 10.07 0.58 -6.82
CA VAL A 136 9.88 -0.71 -7.49
C VAL A 136 10.89 -1.73 -6.98
N TYR A 137 12.15 -1.31 -6.78
CA TYR A 137 13.16 -2.19 -6.21
C TYR A 137 12.78 -2.64 -4.80
N ARG A 138 12.30 -1.71 -3.94
CA ARG A 138 11.83 -2.07 -2.61
C ARG A 138 10.64 -3.04 -2.65
N LEU A 139 9.71 -2.84 -3.57
CA LEU A 139 8.59 -3.77 -3.76
C LEU A 139 9.10 -5.18 -4.13
N ALA A 140 10.08 -5.26 -5.05
CA ALA A 140 10.68 -6.53 -5.44
C ALA A 140 11.41 -7.22 -4.28
N GLU A 141 12.16 -6.46 -3.46
CA GLU A 141 12.84 -6.99 -2.26
C GLU A 141 11.86 -7.63 -1.26
N VAL A 142 10.72 -6.97 -1.00
CA VAL A 142 9.76 -7.43 0.01
C VAL A 142 8.72 -8.40 -0.54
N SER A 143 8.71 -8.64 -1.85
CA SER A 143 7.66 -9.40 -2.53
C SER A 143 7.48 -10.81 -1.96
N ALA A 144 8.56 -11.51 -1.65
CA ALA A 144 8.52 -12.84 -1.04
C ALA A 144 7.85 -12.81 0.35
N ASN A 145 8.22 -11.83 1.19
CA ASN A 145 7.63 -11.66 2.52
C ASN A 145 6.14 -11.30 2.46
N ILE A 146 5.72 -10.55 1.42
CA ILE A 146 4.30 -10.22 1.20
C ILE A 146 3.48 -11.50 0.95
N ILE A 147 3.99 -12.43 0.13
CA ILE A 147 3.32 -13.71 -0.08
C ILE A 147 3.20 -14.49 1.23
N ASP A 148 4.27 -14.57 2.01
CA ASP A 148 4.26 -15.28 3.30
C ASP A 148 3.26 -14.63 4.28
N GLN A 149 3.18 -13.31 4.31
CA GLN A 149 2.17 -12.59 5.09
C GLN A 149 0.75 -12.91 4.63
N CYS A 150 0.50 -12.95 3.32
CA CYS A 150 -0.81 -13.31 2.77
C CYS A 150 -1.20 -14.75 3.15
N VAL A 151 -0.26 -15.69 3.09
CA VAL A 151 -0.47 -17.08 3.56
C VAL A 151 -0.84 -17.09 5.04
N ALA A 152 -0.11 -16.36 5.88
CA ALA A 152 -0.39 -16.25 7.32
C ALA A 152 -1.76 -15.59 7.61
N GLN A 153 -2.25 -14.74 6.72
CA GLN A 153 -3.60 -14.15 6.78
C GLN A 153 -4.70 -15.11 6.30
N GLY A 154 -4.34 -16.33 5.84
CA GLY A 154 -5.28 -17.33 5.41
C GLY A 154 -5.68 -17.28 3.93
N VAL A 155 -4.89 -16.62 3.09
CA VAL A 155 -5.13 -16.61 1.64
C VAL A 155 -4.88 -18.00 1.05
N PRO A 156 -5.88 -18.65 0.40
CA PRO A 156 -5.78 -19.99 -0.11
C PRO A 156 -5.11 -20.02 -1.49
N PHE A 157 -3.83 -19.71 -1.55
CA PHE A 157 -3.06 -19.89 -2.79
C PHE A 157 -3.07 -21.35 -3.25
N ALA A 158 -3.02 -21.53 -4.57
CA ALA A 158 -2.80 -22.84 -5.15
C ALA A 158 -1.52 -23.48 -4.61
N ARG A 159 -1.55 -24.80 -4.45
CA ARG A 159 -0.39 -25.59 -3.99
C ARG A 159 -0.12 -26.72 -4.96
N ASP A 160 1.13 -27.11 -5.05
CA ASP A 160 1.56 -28.30 -5.74
C ASP A 160 1.29 -29.58 -4.92
N TYR A 161 1.61 -30.74 -5.49
CA TYR A 161 1.43 -32.03 -4.80
C TYR A 161 2.32 -32.19 -3.56
N GLY A 162 3.43 -31.46 -3.49
CA GLY A 162 4.33 -31.43 -2.32
C GLY A 162 3.87 -30.47 -1.22
N GLY A 163 2.76 -29.73 -1.44
CA GLY A 163 2.21 -28.76 -0.49
C GLY A 163 2.88 -27.39 -0.52
N LEU A 164 3.85 -27.17 -1.41
CA LEU A 164 4.43 -25.84 -1.64
C LEU A 164 3.46 -24.95 -2.42
N LEU A 165 3.66 -23.64 -2.33
CA LEU A 165 2.86 -22.71 -3.11
C LEU A 165 3.15 -22.89 -4.60
N ASP A 166 2.11 -23.17 -5.38
CA ASP A 166 2.22 -23.26 -6.83
C ASP A 166 2.37 -21.86 -7.44
N ASN A 167 3.22 -21.77 -8.47
CA ASN A 167 3.46 -20.55 -9.23
C ASN A 167 3.56 -20.85 -10.74
N ARG A 168 3.28 -19.86 -11.54
CA ARG A 168 3.28 -19.96 -13.00
C ARG A 168 3.86 -18.73 -13.65
N SER A 169 4.27 -18.85 -14.91
CA SER A 169 4.50 -17.69 -15.76
C SER A 169 3.16 -17.10 -16.19
N PHE A 170 3.05 -15.78 -16.22
CA PHE A 170 1.83 -15.07 -16.58
C PHE A 170 2.15 -13.70 -17.15
N GLY A 171 1.34 -13.26 -18.14
CA GLY A 171 1.47 -11.91 -18.69
C GLY A 171 2.75 -11.64 -19.50
N GLY A 172 3.32 -12.67 -20.16
CA GLY A 172 4.54 -12.53 -20.95
C GLY A 172 5.84 -12.59 -20.15
N VAL A 173 5.77 -12.86 -18.86
CA VAL A 173 6.95 -13.08 -18.01
C VAL A 173 7.51 -14.48 -18.29
N LEU A 174 8.82 -14.58 -18.54
CA LEU A 174 9.49 -15.82 -18.92
C LEU A 174 9.81 -16.76 -17.74
N VAL A 175 9.57 -16.33 -16.51
CA VAL A 175 9.82 -17.10 -15.30
C VAL A 175 8.55 -17.32 -14.51
N SER A 176 8.52 -18.39 -13.71
CA SER A 176 7.39 -18.75 -12.87
C SER A 176 7.45 -18.01 -11.55
N ARG A 177 6.76 -16.86 -11.47
CA ARG A 177 6.74 -16.00 -10.27
C ARG A 177 5.35 -15.57 -9.83
N THR A 178 4.29 -15.99 -10.57
CA THR A 178 2.92 -15.56 -10.29
C THR A 178 2.23 -16.55 -9.38
N PHE A 179 1.96 -16.15 -8.16
CA PHE A 179 1.17 -16.90 -7.17
C PHE A 179 -0.32 -16.58 -7.35
N TYR A 180 -1.19 -17.55 -7.26
CA TYR A 180 -2.59 -17.39 -7.65
C TYR A 180 -3.55 -18.23 -6.79
N ALA A 181 -4.82 -17.83 -6.76
CA ALA A 181 -5.93 -18.54 -6.14
C ALA A 181 -7.04 -18.77 -7.16
N LYS A 182 -6.75 -19.54 -8.20
CA LYS A 182 -7.68 -20.06 -9.26
C LYS A 182 -8.79 -19.07 -9.66
N GLY A 183 -8.42 -17.93 -10.24
CA GLY A 183 -9.36 -16.93 -10.74
C GLY A 183 -9.95 -15.97 -9.69
N GLN A 184 -9.63 -16.16 -8.42
CA GLN A 184 -10.13 -15.33 -7.31
C GLN A 184 -9.02 -14.64 -6.52
N THR A 185 -7.85 -14.47 -7.09
CA THR A 185 -6.66 -14.02 -6.35
C THR A 185 -6.89 -12.70 -5.63
N GLY A 186 -7.40 -11.67 -6.30
CA GLY A 186 -7.66 -10.38 -5.68
C GLY A 186 -8.72 -10.44 -4.59
N GLN A 187 -9.78 -11.22 -4.80
CA GLN A 187 -10.83 -11.44 -3.79
C GLN A 187 -10.25 -12.10 -2.54
N GLN A 188 -9.46 -13.16 -2.70
CA GLN A 188 -8.89 -13.88 -1.56
C GLN A 188 -7.84 -13.05 -0.82
N LEU A 189 -7.01 -12.31 -1.55
CA LEU A 189 -6.08 -11.34 -0.95
C LEU A 189 -6.81 -10.27 -0.14
N LEU A 190 -7.88 -9.69 -0.70
CA LEU A 190 -8.67 -8.68 -0.01
C LEU A 190 -9.36 -9.23 1.23
N LEU A 191 -9.92 -10.45 1.17
CA LEU A 191 -10.52 -11.11 2.31
C LEU A 191 -9.51 -11.43 3.41
N GLY A 192 -8.29 -11.84 3.05
CA GLY A 192 -7.20 -12.05 4.00
C GLY A 192 -6.83 -10.76 4.74
N ALA A 193 -6.59 -9.68 4.00
CA ALA A 193 -6.31 -8.37 4.59
C ALA A 193 -7.48 -7.85 5.44
N TYR A 194 -8.72 -8.03 4.98
CA TYR A 194 -9.92 -7.65 5.72
C TYR A 194 -10.05 -8.43 7.03
N SER A 195 -9.79 -9.75 7.01
CA SER A 195 -9.84 -10.58 8.21
C SER A 195 -8.80 -10.16 9.24
N ALA A 196 -7.56 -9.87 8.79
CA ALA A 196 -6.52 -9.35 9.66
C ALA A 196 -6.91 -7.99 10.28
N MET A 197 -7.43 -7.07 9.46
CA MET A 197 -7.91 -5.77 9.93
C MET A 197 -9.08 -5.91 10.90
N ASN A 198 -10.07 -6.76 10.60
CA ASN A 198 -11.25 -6.97 11.43
C ASN A 198 -10.89 -7.54 12.81
N ARG A 199 -9.87 -8.40 12.88
CA ARG A 199 -9.32 -8.88 14.16
C ARG A 199 -8.82 -7.72 15.03
N GLN A 200 -8.18 -6.71 14.43
CA GLN A 200 -7.70 -5.54 15.16
C GLN A 200 -8.82 -4.55 15.50
N ILE A 201 -9.88 -4.49 14.69
CA ILE A 201 -11.11 -3.76 15.03
C ILE A 201 -11.75 -4.39 16.29
N GLY A 202 -11.88 -5.72 16.33
CA GLY A 202 -12.41 -6.44 17.48
C GLY A 202 -11.57 -6.26 18.77
N ARG A 203 -10.28 -5.99 18.62
CA ARG A 203 -9.37 -5.65 19.76
C ARG A 203 -9.40 -4.17 20.13
N GLY A 204 -10.21 -3.34 19.48
CA GLY A 204 -10.28 -1.90 19.72
C GLY A 204 -9.07 -1.09 19.24
N LYS A 205 -8.15 -1.70 18.46
CA LYS A 205 -6.95 -1.03 17.94
C LYS A 205 -7.17 -0.28 16.64
N ILE A 206 -8.22 -0.62 15.90
CA ILE A 206 -8.63 0.09 14.69
C ILE A 206 -10.04 0.61 14.89
N LYS A 207 -10.23 1.92 14.70
CA LYS A 207 -11.54 2.54 14.57
C LYS A 207 -11.87 2.70 13.08
N MET A 208 -12.95 2.04 12.65
CA MET A 208 -13.38 2.04 11.26
C MET A 208 -14.43 3.13 11.00
N TYR A 209 -14.24 3.89 9.92
CA TYR A 209 -15.14 4.92 9.42
C TYR A 209 -15.59 4.57 8.01
N ASN A 210 -16.74 3.90 7.89
CA ASN A 210 -17.36 3.58 6.60
C ASN A 210 -18.15 4.78 6.08
N ARG A 211 -18.31 4.88 4.75
CA ARG A 211 -19.02 5.96 4.08
C ARG A 211 -18.49 7.35 4.46
N HIS A 212 -17.16 7.45 4.54
CA HIS A 212 -16.48 8.72 4.75
C HIS A 212 -15.55 8.99 3.56
N GLU A 213 -15.79 10.15 2.95
CA GLU A 213 -14.95 10.67 1.87
C GLU A 213 -13.89 11.61 2.44
N MET A 214 -12.65 11.39 2.08
CA MET A 214 -11.59 12.35 2.39
C MET A 214 -11.70 13.54 1.46
N MET A 215 -11.88 14.72 2.03
CA MET A 215 -11.99 15.99 1.31
C MET A 215 -10.64 16.68 1.18
N ASP A 216 -9.84 16.66 2.26
CA ASP A 216 -8.57 17.40 2.30
C ASP A 216 -7.58 16.77 3.28
N LEU A 217 -6.30 17.05 3.06
CA LEU A 217 -5.18 16.70 3.93
C LEU A 217 -4.76 17.90 4.76
N VAL A 218 -4.83 17.78 6.08
CA VAL A 218 -4.40 18.84 6.99
C VAL A 218 -2.89 18.82 7.17
N ILE A 219 -2.22 19.86 6.71
CA ILE A 219 -0.77 20.04 6.83
C ILE A 219 -0.48 21.17 7.80
N VAL A 220 0.28 20.88 8.86
CA VAL A 220 0.75 21.86 9.85
C VAL A 220 2.28 21.76 9.92
N ASP A 221 2.97 22.88 9.75
CA ASP A 221 4.44 22.94 9.73
C ASP A 221 5.10 21.91 8.80
N GLY A 222 4.53 21.75 7.59
CA GLY A 222 5.03 20.81 6.58
C GLY A 222 4.80 19.34 6.90
N LYS A 223 4.00 19.01 7.92
CA LYS A 223 3.69 17.65 8.34
C LYS A 223 2.19 17.37 8.20
N ALA A 224 1.84 16.18 7.68
CA ALA A 224 0.47 15.71 7.64
C ALA A 224 -0.01 15.40 9.07
N ARG A 225 -0.99 16.18 9.55
CA ARG A 225 -1.49 16.12 10.93
C ARG A 225 -2.93 15.66 11.06
N GLY A 226 -3.56 15.37 9.96
CA GLY A 226 -4.94 14.90 9.95
C GLY A 226 -5.59 15.00 8.59
N ILE A 227 -6.89 14.76 8.56
CA ILE A 227 -7.73 14.86 7.37
C ILE A 227 -9.06 15.54 7.70
N ILE A 228 -9.67 16.11 6.67
CA ILE A 228 -11.06 16.56 6.68
C ILE A 228 -11.87 15.53 5.88
N THR A 229 -12.97 15.07 6.44
CA THR A 229 -13.84 14.10 5.80
C THR A 229 -15.26 14.59 5.71
N ARG A 230 -16.00 14.10 4.72
CA ARG A 230 -17.46 14.20 4.62
C ARG A 230 -18.08 12.85 4.93
N ASN A 231 -18.96 12.81 5.91
CA ASN A 231 -19.81 11.66 6.17
C ASN A 231 -20.89 11.58 5.08
N LEU A 232 -20.88 10.52 4.28
CA LEU A 232 -21.76 10.36 3.13
C LEU A 232 -23.19 9.98 3.50
N ILE A 233 -23.47 9.69 4.78
CA ILE A 233 -24.81 9.36 5.26
C ILE A 233 -25.59 10.64 5.58
N ASN A 234 -24.94 11.60 6.26
CA ASN A 234 -25.61 12.80 6.78
C ASN A 234 -25.01 14.12 6.24
N GLY A 235 -24.01 14.05 5.36
CA GLY A 235 -23.34 15.22 4.77
C GLY A 235 -22.43 16.00 5.69
N LYS A 236 -22.28 15.61 6.95
CA LYS A 236 -21.49 16.34 7.95
C LYS A 236 -20.01 16.34 7.61
N ILE A 237 -19.38 17.52 7.75
CA ILE A 237 -17.93 17.67 7.64
C ILE A 237 -17.29 17.42 9.02
N GLU A 238 -16.32 16.51 9.04
CA GLU A 238 -15.64 16.07 10.26
C GLU A 238 -14.14 16.28 10.13
N ARG A 239 -13.48 16.59 11.25
CA ARG A 239 -12.02 16.74 11.35
C ARG A 239 -11.44 15.60 12.16
N HIS A 240 -10.38 14.99 11.65
CA HIS A 240 -9.69 13.90 12.30
C HIS A 240 -8.20 14.21 12.40
N ALA A 241 -7.70 14.35 13.62
CA ALA A 241 -6.28 14.56 13.88
C ALA A 241 -5.53 13.22 13.98
N ALA A 242 -4.26 13.23 13.59
CA ALA A 242 -3.34 12.11 13.71
C ALA A 242 -1.87 12.57 13.69
N HIS A 243 -0.97 11.69 14.10
CA HIS A 243 0.47 11.90 14.03
C HIS A 243 1.03 11.62 12.64
N ALA A 244 0.38 10.72 11.89
CA ALA A 244 0.72 10.41 10.51
C ALA A 244 -0.52 10.04 9.70
N VAL A 245 -0.48 10.24 8.38
CA VAL A 245 -1.54 9.90 7.44
C VAL A 245 -0.97 9.03 6.33
N VAL A 246 -1.60 7.87 6.11
CA VAL A 246 -1.31 6.94 5.00
C VAL A 246 -2.47 7.05 4.01
N ILE A 247 -2.17 7.46 2.79
CA ILE A 247 -3.15 7.51 1.69
C ILE A 247 -2.94 6.26 0.83
N ALA A 248 -3.89 5.32 0.91
CA ALA A 248 -3.86 4.04 0.22
C ALA A 248 -5.04 3.92 -0.76
N VAL A 249 -5.26 4.97 -1.54
CA VAL A 249 -6.35 5.08 -2.51
C VAL A 249 -5.81 4.90 -3.91
N SER A 250 -6.30 3.89 -4.63
CA SER A 250 -5.70 3.39 -5.88
C SER A 250 -5.80 4.40 -7.04
N TYR A 251 -6.99 4.92 -7.30
CA TYR A 251 -7.27 5.73 -8.52
C TYR A 251 -7.87 7.11 -8.24
N THR A 252 -7.86 7.57 -7.01
CA THR A 252 -8.56 8.81 -6.63
C THR A 252 -8.03 10.03 -7.37
N HIS A 253 -6.73 10.05 -7.66
CA HIS A 253 -6.11 11.12 -8.43
C HIS A 253 -6.53 11.15 -9.92
N LEU A 254 -7.12 10.07 -10.43
CA LEU A 254 -7.61 9.97 -11.81
C LEU A 254 -9.03 10.53 -11.97
N THR A 255 -9.76 10.66 -10.88
CA THR A 255 -11.19 10.99 -10.87
C THR A 255 -11.51 12.32 -10.23
N LEU A 256 -10.51 13.05 -9.74
CA LEU A 256 -10.74 14.40 -9.25
C LEU A 256 -11.16 15.28 -10.42
N PRO A 257 -12.37 15.87 -10.38
CA PRO A 257 -12.75 16.85 -11.37
C PRO A 257 -11.80 18.03 -11.31
N THR A 258 -11.43 18.49 -12.46
CA THR A 258 -10.64 19.72 -12.65
C THR A 258 -11.43 20.95 -12.25
#